data_fd1049234b02db1de9dfca7ebde2d62c
#
_entry.id   fd1049234b02db1de9dfca7ebde2d62c
#
_cell.length_a   1.000
_cell.length_b   1.000
_cell.length_c   1.000
_cell.angle_alpha   90.00
_cell.angle_beta   90.00
_cell.angle_gamma   90.00
#
_symmetry.space_group_name_H-M   'P 1'
#
loop_
_entity.id
_entity.type
_entity.pdbx_description
1 polymer ?
#
loop_
_entity_poly.entity_id
_entity_poly.type
_entity_poly.pdbx_seq_one_letter_code
_entity_poly.pdbx_strand_id
1 'polypeptide(L)'
;MLPFRIGRSRAAQLVLESPRVSKLHAEIAQNGRGLVIRDLDSRNGTFVNGERVEGSRAIQYGDVLHVAHRELTLVLAELAAEDEEETTLGGTRDEAERHLGTRHLYRVLTGRAVTSVFQSIVSLEDQSLIGYEALGRTTLANLDWDATTLFRVAHERGKAEELSRMMRTAALAQASSLPVRGQRVFMNVHPDEMLHGDLLGELERAGEALGGRTLVAEIHEAAIAAPAQMRHLRTELSARGIELAYDDFGAGRSRLMELAEVPPDFLKLDMGLIRGIDASPARQELVAALVKVMRDRGIQVIAEGIETLEEQSTCRALGCNLGQGFLIQYPAAVGDLRETWP
;
A
#
# COMPACT_ATOMS: atom_id res chain seq x y z
N MET A 1 31.15 9.94 -9.32
CA MET A 1 31.51 10.66 -10.56
C MET A 1 31.26 9.71 -11.74
N LEU A 2 30.39 10.05 -12.68
CA LEU A 2 30.10 9.23 -13.86
C LEU A 2 31.04 9.63 -15.03
N PRO A 3 31.47 8.72 -15.91
CA PRO A 3 31.09 7.30 -15.96
C PRO A 3 31.75 6.47 -14.85
N PHE A 4 31.01 5.49 -14.31
CA PHE A 4 31.46 4.60 -13.25
C PHE A 4 31.81 3.21 -13.84
N ARG A 5 33.07 2.83 -13.80
CA ARG A 5 33.58 1.61 -14.42
C ARG A 5 33.73 0.48 -13.43
N ILE A 6 33.33 -0.70 -13.88
CA ILE A 6 33.40 -1.95 -13.13
C ILE A 6 34.36 -2.90 -13.86
N GLY A 7 35.24 -3.54 -13.14
CA GLY A 7 36.21 -4.47 -13.76
C GLY A 7 37.20 -5.05 -12.75
N ARG A 8 38.09 -5.94 -13.19
CA ARG A 8 39.13 -6.51 -12.32
C ARG A 8 40.41 -5.69 -12.22
N SER A 9 40.57 -4.65 -13.03
CA SER A 9 41.70 -3.74 -13.00
C SER A 9 41.53 -2.65 -11.97
N ARG A 10 42.58 -2.22 -11.30
CA ARG A 10 42.62 -1.05 -10.41
C ARG A 10 42.29 0.29 -11.12
N ALA A 11 42.17 0.27 -12.44
CA ALA A 11 41.68 1.41 -13.22
C ALA A 11 40.14 1.53 -13.20
N ALA A 12 39.41 0.52 -12.71
CA ALA A 12 37.98 0.58 -12.47
C ALA A 12 37.66 1.20 -11.10
N GLN A 13 36.54 1.89 -10.97
CA GLN A 13 36.06 2.44 -9.69
C GLN A 13 35.56 1.32 -8.76
N LEU A 14 34.92 0.28 -9.33
CA LEU A 14 34.60 -0.94 -8.61
C LEU A 14 35.51 -2.07 -9.11
N VAL A 15 36.39 -2.51 -8.25
CA VAL A 15 37.35 -3.59 -8.57
C VAL A 15 36.75 -4.92 -8.09
N LEU A 16 36.44 -5.81 -9.04
CA LEU A 16 35.96 -7.16 -8.77
C LEU A 16 37.12 -8.15 -9.04
N GLU A 17 37.76 -8.62 -7.97
CA GLU A 17 38.88 -9.57 -8.06
C GLU A 17 38.38 -10.95 -8.47
N SER A 18 38.29 -11.17 -9.79
CA SER A 18 37.92 -12.45 -10.38
C SER A 18 38.51 -12.59 -11.78
N PRO A 19 39.11 -13.75 -12.13
CA PRO A 19 39.64 -14.01 -13.47
C PRO A 19 38.57 -14.05 -14.56
N ARG A 20 37.28 -14.22 -14.18
CA ARG A 20 36.15 -14.21 -15.10
C ARG A 20 35.68 -12.79 -15.42
N VAL A 21 36.07 -11.78 -14.64
CA VAL A 21 35.76 -10.37 -14.89
C VAL A 21 36.84 -9.77 -15.78
N SER A 22 36.49 -9.07 -16.83
CA SER A 22 37.42 -8.38 -17.73
C SER A 22 38.11 -7.22 -17.01
N LYS A 23 39.29 -6.75 -17.51
CA LYS A 23 40.02 -5.63 -16.89
C LYS A 23 39.16 -4.39 -16.72
N LEU A 24 38.46 -3.98 -17.76
CA LEU A 24 37.31 -3.10 -17.75
C LEU A 24 36.17 -3.94 -18.33
N HIS A 25 35.07 -4.12 -17.59
CA HIS A 25 34.01 -5.06 -17.94
C HIS A 25 32.73 -4.35 -18.35
N ALA A 26 32.31 -3.42 -17.52
CA ALA A 26 31.10 -2.64 -17.75
C ALA A 26 31.30 -1.19 -17.30
N GLU A 27 30.44 -0.31 -17.77
CA GLU A 27 30.43 1.11 -17.43
C GLU A 27 28.99 1.56 -17.17
N ILE A 28 28.76 2.26 -16.04
CA ILE A 28 27.51 2.94 -15.76
C ILE A 28 27.69 4.42 -16.09
N ALA A 29 26.83 4.96 -16.94
CA ALA A 29 26.85 6.34 -17.37
C ALA A 29 25.46 6.97 -17.22
N GLN A 30 25.39 8.30 -17.26
CA GLN A 30 24.14 9.05 -17.30
C GLN A 30 23.71 9.24 -18.75
N ASN A 31 22.42 9.00 -19.03
CA ASN A 31 21.81 9.29 -20.31
C ASN A 31 20.53 10.12 -20.09
N GLY A 32 20.61 11.41 -20.31
CA GLY A 32 19.55 12.33 -19.98
C GLY A 32 19.27 12.37 -18.46
N ARG A 33 18.03 11.99 -18.03
CA ARG A 33 17.65 11.93 -16.61
C ARG A 33 17.85 10.55 -15.97
N GLY A 34 18.33 9.56 -16.73
CA GLY A 34 18.46 8.18 -16.28
C GLY A 34 19.89 7.67 -16.26
N LEU A 35 20.06 6.46 -15.75
CA LEU A 35 21.31 5.70 -15.76
C LEU A 35 21.23 4.63 -16.85
N VAL A 36 22.38 4.36 -17.47
CA VAL A 36 22.54 3.26 -18.42
C VAL A 36 23.79 2.46 -18.03
N ILE A 37 23.72 1.14 -18.22
CA ILE A 37 24.88 0.27 -18.17
C ILE A 37 25.30 -0.12 -19.60
N ARG A 38 26.59 -0.14 -19.86
CA ARG A 38 27.17 -0.58 -21.12
C ARG A 38 28.16 -1.69 -20.84
N ASP A 39 28.10 -2.77 -21.61
CA ASP A 39 29.15 -3.78 -21.64
C ASP A 39 30.35 -3.24 -22.45
N LEU A 40 31.54 -3.40 -21.93
CA LEU A 40 32.80 -2.92 -22.55
C LEU A 40 33.52 -4.08 -23.27
N ASP A 41 32.82 -4.79 -24.15
CA ASP A 41 33.31 -5.97 -24.88
C ASP A 41 33.87 -7.02 -23.91
N SER A 42 33.12 -7.29 -22.85
CA SER A 42 33.55 -8.22 -21.83
C SER A 42 33.49 -9.67 -22.31
N ARG A 43 34.43 -10.52 -21.82
CA ARG A 43 34.52 -11.93 -22.22
C ARG A 43 33.26 -12.73 -21.82
N ASN A 44 32.72 -12.46 -20.64
CA ASN A 44 31.60 -13.24 -20.05
C ASN A 44 30.29 -12.49 -20.03
N GLY A 45 30.21 -11.28 -20.55
CA GLY A 45 29.01 -10.48 -20.68
C GLY A 45 28.55 -9.82 -19.40
N THR A 46 27.76 -8.76 -19.58
CA THR A 46 27.02 -8.03 -18.55
C THR A 46 25.55 -8.34 -18.72
N PHE A 47 24.81 -8.49 -17.62
CA PHE A 47 23.38 -8.79 -17.65
C PHE A 47 22.64 -7.86 -16.67
N VAL A 48 21.41 -7.53 -17.01
CA VAL A 48 20.47 -6.77 -16.15
C VAL A 48 19.23 -7.62 -15.96
N ASN A 49 18.91 -7.96 -14.73
CA ASN A 49 17.75 -8.82 -14.38
C ASN A 49 17.73 -10.15 -15.16
N GLY A 50 18.91 -10.74 -15.40
CA GLY A 50 19.06 -12.00 -16.14
C GLY A 50 19.15 -11.86 -17.66
N GLU A 51 18.89 -10.69 -18.24
CA GLU A 51 18.99 -10.46 -19.69
C GLU A 51 20.32 -9.82 -20.05
N ARG A 52 20.94 -10.34 -21.12
CA ARG A 52 22.24 -9.87 -21.58
C ARG A 52 22.15 -8.43 -22.12
N VAL A 53 23.13 -7.60 -21.78
CA VAL A 53 23.26 -6.24 -22.31
C VAL A 53 23.93 -6.29 -23.67
N GLU A 54 23.21 -5.86 -24.70
CA GLU A 54 23.74 -5.64 -26.05
C GLU A 54 23.92 -4.14 -26.26
N GLY A 55 25.17 -3.69 -26.29
CA GLY A 55 25.52 -2.27 -26.36
C GLY A 55 25.30 -1.55 -25.04
N SER A 56 24.17 -0.86 -24.88
CA SER A 56 23.80 -0.19 -23.62
C SER A 56 22.34 -0.43 -23.26
N ARG A 57 22.06 -0.50 -21.94
CA ARG A 57 20.73 -0.72 -21.39
C ARG A 57 20.43 0.28 -20.28
N ALA A 58 19.22 0.82 -20.27
CA ALA A 58 18.75 1.64 -19.16
C ALA A 58 18.68 0.77 -17.89
N ILE A 59 19.11 1.35 -16.77
CA ILE A 59 19.06 0.73 -15.44
C ILE A 59 18.44 1.68 -14.44
N GLN A 60 17.81 1.09 -13.44
CA GLN A 60 17.18 1.82 -12.34
C GLN A 60 17.57 1.21 -11.00
N TYR A 61 17.33 1.95 -9.92
CA TYR A 61 17.55 1.44 -8.57
C TYR A 61 16.73 0.18 -8.34
N GLY A 62 17.35 -0.82 -7.71
CA GLY A 62 16.78 -2.14 -7.52
C GLY A 62 17.08 -3.15 -8.63
N ASP A 63 17.66 -2.75 -9.76
CA ASP A 63 18.08 -3.69 -10.79
C ASP A 63 19.26 -4.56 -10.32
N VAL A 64 19.20 -5.84 -10.66
CA VAL A 64 20.31 -6.79 -10.47
C VAL A 64 21.17 -6.80 -11.71
N LEU A 65 22.42 -6.42 -11.50
CA LEU A 65 23.47 -6.40 -12.52
C LEU A 65 24.35 -7.62 -12.34
N HIS A 66 24.55 -8.43 -13.38
CA HIS A 66 25.59 -9.45 -13.36
C HIS A 66 26.78 -9.00 -14.22
N VAL A 67 27.92 -8.93 -13.59
CA VAL A 67 29.21 -8.67 -14.23
C VAL A 67 29.98 -9.98 -14.26
N ALA A 68 29.92 -10.71 -15.35
CA ALA A 68 30.26 -12.12 -15.45
C ALA A 68 29.40 -12.98 -14.50
N HIS A 69 29.98 -13.52 -13.42
CA HIS A 69 29.29 -14.32 -12.39
C HIS A 69 29.08 -13.53 -11.08
N ARG A 70 29.46 -12.26 -11.05
CA ARG A 70 29.29 -11.41 -9.86
C ARG A 70 27.97 -10.69 -9.95
N GLU A 71 27.14 -10.91 -8.96
CA GLU A 71 25.88 -10.20 -8.77
C GLU A 71 26.12 -8.89 -8.02
N LEU A 72 25.53 -7.81 -8.50
CA LEU A 72 25.56 -6.47 -7.92
C LEU A 72 24.14 -5.91 -7.94
N THR A 73 23.76 -5.16 -6.95
CA THR A 73 22.49 -4.43 -6.95
C THR A 73 22.75 -2.93 -7.00
N LEU A 74 22.01 -2.23 -7.85
CA LEU A 74 22.07 -0.77 -7.91
C LEU A 74 21.20 -0.19 -6.80
N VAL A 75 21.81 0.44 -5.79
CA VAL A 75 21.10 1.06 -4.65
C VAL A 75 21.36 2.56 -4.58
N LEU A 76 20.45 3.31 -3.92
CA LEU A 76 20.70 4.70 -3.56
C LEU A 76 21.74 4.77 -2.43
N ALA A 77 22.58 5.81 -2.43
CA ALA A 77 23.63 5.99 -1.41
C ALA A 77 23.06 6.06 0.03
N GLU A 78 21.85 6.55 0.21
CA GLU A 78 21.15 6.56 1.51
C GLU A 78 20.88 5.16 2.05
N LEU A 79 20.77 4.15 1.17
CA LEU A 79 20.57 2.75 1.53
C LEU A 79 21.89 2.02 1.81
N ALA A 80 22.97 2.42 1.15
CA ALA A 80 24.26 1.81 1.34
C ALA A 80 24.87 2.12 2.73
N ALA A 81 24.45 3.20 3.38
CA ALA A 81 24.95 3.57 4.70
C ALA A 81 24.40 2.68 5.83
N GLU A 82 23.25 2.02 5.62
CA GLU A 82 22.67 1.08 6.59
C GLU A 82 23.27 -0.34 6.46
N ASP A 83 23.79 -0.71 5.27
CA ASP A 83 24.33 -2.04 4.99
C ASP A 83 25.84 -2.19 5.35
N GLU A 84 26.57 -1.10 5.67
CA GLU A 84 28.01 -1.17 5.98
C GLU A 84 28.32 -1.80 7.35
N GLU A 85 27.35 -1.94 8.25
CA GLU A 85 27.57 -2.62 9.55
C GLU A 85 27.44 -4.15 9.50
N GLU A 86 26.98 -4.76 8.39
CA GLU A 86 26.64 -6.20 8.35
C GLU A 86 27.28 -7.02 7.22
N THR A 87 28.39 -6.60 6.61
CA THR A 87 29.05 -7.41 5.58
C THR A 87 29.95 -8.49 6.17
N THR A 88 29.36 -9.52 6.77
CA THR A 88 30.04 -10.80 7.03
C THR A 88 29.46 -11.86 6.09
N LEU A 89 30.35 -12.51 5.35
CA LEU A 89 30.09 -13.63 4.43
C LEU A 89 29.37 -14.78 5.15
N GLY A 90 28.06 -14.92 4.96
CA GLY A 90 27.25 -15.97 5.56
C GLY A 90 25.78 -15.65 5.74
N GLY A 91 25.18 -14.84 4.84
CA GLY A 91 23.78 -14.42 4.95
C GLY A 91 22.81 -15.58 5.08
N THR A 92 21.89 -15.49 6.04
CA THR A 92 20.83 -16.44 6.26
C THR A 92 19.76 -16.29 5.15
N ARG A 93 18.90 -17.30 4.99
CA ARG A 93 17.74 -17.24 4.07
C ARG A 93 16.89 -15.98 4.29
N ASP A 94 16.73 -15.56 5.54
CA ASP A 94 15.96 -14.38 5.95
C ASP A 94 16.61 -13.06 5.47
N GLU A 95 17.94 -12.98 5.38
CA GLU A 95 18.66 -11.82 4.84
C GLU A 95 18.48 -11.72 3.33
N ALA A 96 18.57 -12.84 2.62
CA ALA A 96 18.31 -12.87 1.18
C ALA A 96 16.85 -12.46 0.86
N GLU A 97 15.89 -12.92 1.65
CA GLU A 97 14.48 -12.53 1.50
C GLU A 97 14.26 -11.05 1.81
N ARG A 98 14.91 -10.48 2.85
CA ARG A 98 14.86 -9.04 3.16
C ARG A 98 15.46 -8.18 2.05
N HIS A 99 16.60 -8.57 1.47
CA HIS A 99 17.20 -7.87 0.35
C HIS A 99 16.32 -7.92 -0.90
N LEU A 100 15.72 -9.07 -1.19
CA LEU A 100 14.78 -9.22 -2.30
C LEU A 100 13.55 -8.33 -2.10
N GLY A 101 13.02 -8.30 -0.87
CA GLY A 101 11.89 -7.46 -0.49
C GLY A 101 12.18 -5.97 -0.71
N THR A 102 13.31 -5.51 -0.23
CA THR A 102 13.78 -4.13 -0.41
C THR A 102 13.88 -3.77 -1.89
N ARG A 103 14.49 -4.63 -2.70
CA ARG A 103 14.60 -4.43 -4.15
C ARG A 103 13.25 -4.29 -4.83
N HIS A 104 12.28 -5.16 -4.49
CA HIS A 104 10.94 -5.09 -5.05
C HIS A 104 10.23 -3.78 -4.68
N LEU A 105 10.30 -3.37 -3.42
CA LEU A 105 9.75 -2.09 -2.98
C LEU A 105 10.30 -0.92 -3.79
N TYR A 106 11.64 -0.83 -3.96
CA TYR A 106 12.24 0.26 -4.72
C TYR A 106 11.87 0.25 -6.19
N ARG A 107 11.68 -0.92 -6.80
CA ARG A 107 11.16 -1.03 -8.17
C ARG A 107 9.72 -0.52 -8.26
N VAL A 108 8.89 -0.81 -7.26
CA VAL A 108 7.52 -0.26 -7.17
C VAL A 108 7.55 1.27 -7.06
N LEU A 109 8.35 1.81 -6.15
CA LEU A 109 8.41 3.26 -5.90
C LEU A 109 8.98 4.03 -7.09
N THR A 110 10.14 3.62 -7.62
CA THR A 110 10.80 4.32 -8.73
C THR A 110 10.05 4.19 -10.05
N GLY A 111 9.47 3.02 -10.32
CA GLY A 111 8.64 2.76 -11.50
C GLY A 111 7.22 3.30 -11.39
N ARG A 112 6.83 3.83 -10.22
CA ARG A 112 5.42 4.16 -9.90
C ARG A 112 4.48 3.01 -10.25
N ALA A 113 4.92 1.77 -9.99
CA ALA A 113 4.25 0.56 -10.40
C ALA A 113 3.10 0.20 -9.46
N VAL A 114 2.14 1.11 -9.32
CA VAL A 114 0.93 0.93 -8.53
C VAL A 114 -0.32 1.27 -9.32
N THR A 115 -1.41 0.64 -8.94
CA THR A 115 -2.77 0.91 -9.42
C THR A 115 -3.73 0.79 -8.26
N SER A 116 -5.01 1.05 -8.49
CA SER A 116 -6.07 0.79 -7.52
C SER A 116 -7.14 -0.11 -8.14
N VAL A 117 -7.68 -0.97 -7.31
CA VAL A 117 -8.96 -1.64 -7.53
C VAL A 117 -9.94 -1.08 -6.51
N PHE A 118 -11.23 -1.23 -6.79
CA PHE A 118 -12.28 -0.67 -5.95
C PHE A 118 -13.21 -1.78 -5.49
N GLN A 119 -13.68 -1.68 -4.25
CA GLN A 119 -14.66 -2.59 -3.69
C GLN A 119 -15.87 -1.80 -3.18
N SER A 120 -17.05 -2.28 -3.51
CA SER A 120 -18.30 -1.61 -3.15
C SER A 120 -18.63 -1.75 -1.68
N ILE A 121 -19.11 -0.66 -1.09
CA ILE A 121 -19.72 -0.60 0.23
C ILE A 121 -21.21 -0.29 0.02
N VAL A 122 -22.08 -1.16 0.51
CA VAL A 122 -23.53 -1.06 0.30
C VAL A 122 -24.29 -0.95 1.61
N SER A 123 -25.48 -0.38 1.54
CA SER A 123 -26.46 -0.44 2.61
C SER A 123 -26.95 -1.87 2.80
N LEU A 124 -26.97 -2.38 4.02
CA LEU A 124 -27.52 -3.70 4.33
C LEU A 124 -29.06 -3.69 4.39
N GLU A 125 -29.69 -2.53 4.40
CA GLU A 125 -31.16 -2.39 4.43
C GLU A 125 -31.77 -2.56 3.04
N ASP A 126 -31.26 -1.81 2.06
CA ASP A 126 -31.83 -1.71 0.71
C ASP A 126 -30.88 -2.05 -0.43
N GLN A 127 -29.66 -2.49 -0.11
CA GLN A 127 -28.59 -2.83 -1.05
C GLN A 127 -28.14 -1.65 -1.94
N SER A 128 -28.47 -0.42 -1.58
CA SER A 128 -28.01 0.75 -2.31
C SER A 128 -26.51 0.96 -2.14
N LEU A 129 -25.84 1.42 -3.20
CA LEU A 129 -24.41 1.74 -3.17
C LEU A 129 -24.16 3.01 -2.34
N ILE A 130 -23.30 2.92 -1.35
CA ILE A 130 -22.89 4.02 -0.48
C ILE A 130 -21.56 4.61 -0.93
N GLY A 131 -20.64 3.77 -1.38
CA GLY A 131 -19.32 4.20 -1.82
C GLY A 131 -18.43 3.05 -2.27
N TYR A 132 -17.19 3.40 -2.49
CA TYR A 132 -16.15 2.46 -2.89
C TYR A 132 -14.92 2.63 -2.01
N GLU A 133 -14.35 1.53 -1.55
CA GLU A 133 -13.01 1.54 -0.98
C GLU A 133 -11.98 1.37 -2.08
N ALA A 134 -10.96 2.25 -2.06
CA ALA A 134 -9.83 2.21 -2.99
C ALA A 134 -8.70 1.37 -2.40
N LEU A 135 -8.43 0.24 -3.01
CA LEU A 135 -7.46 -0.74 -2.56
C LEU A 135 -6.23 -0.73 -3.47
N GLY A 136 -5.09 -0.29 -2.94
CA GLY A 136 -3.83 -0.24 -3.68
C GLY A 136 -3.33 -1.62 -4.11
N ARG A 137 -2.79 -1.70 -5.32
CA ARG A 137 -2.18 -2.91 -5.90
C ARG A 137 -0.87 -2.54 -6.59
N THR A 138 0.09 -3.46 -6.59
CA THR A 138 1.25 -3.31 -7.48
C THR A 138 0.95 -3.78 -8.88
N THR A 139 1.52 -3.09 -9.87
CA THR A 139 1.50 -3.50 -11.29
C THR A 139 2.81 -4.14 -11.72
N LEU A 140 3.75 -4.33 -10.80
CA LEU A 140 5.04 -4.91 -11.10
C LEU A 140 4.86 -6.39 -11.50
N ALA A 141 5.24 -6.71 -12.73
CA ALA A 141 5.18 -8.08 -13.24
C ALA A 141 5.99 -9.04 -12.34
N ASN A 142 5.44 -10.22 -12.08
CA ASN A 142 6.02 -11.27 -11.25
C ASN A 142 6.22 -10.89 -9.76
N LEU A 143 5.51 -9.90 -9.26
CA LEU A 143 5.45 -9.59 -7.85
C LEU A 143 4.03 -9.88 -7.33
N ASP A 144 3.88 -11.05 -6.73
CA ASP A 144 2.62 -11.48 -6.11
C ASP A 144 2.57 -11.06 -4.62
N TRP A 145 2.68 -9.76 -4.41
CA TRP A 145 2.57 -9.18 -3.09
C TRP A 145 1.22 -8.48 -2.92
N ASP A 146 0.55 -8.82 -1.84
CA ASP A 146 -0.59 -8.05 -1.37
C ASP A 146 -0.15 -6.68 -0.78
N ALA A 147 -1.11 -5.81 -0.54
CA ALA A 147 -0.84 -4.51 0.04
C ALA A 147 -0.18 -4.61 1.42
N THR A 148 -0.59 -5.58 2.23
CA THR A 148 -0.06 -5.82 3.59
C THR A 148 1.43 -6.12 3.57
N THR A 149 1.86 -7.04 2.70
CA THR A 149 3.28 -7.38 2.53
C THR A 149 4.08 -6.18 2.03
N LEU A 150 3.53 -5.43 1.05
CA LEU A 150 4.19 -4.27 0.49
C LEU A 150 4.35 -3.14 1.52
N PHE A 151 3.31 -2.86 2.32
CA PHE A 151 3.38 -1.87 3.40
C PHE A 151 4.29 -2.28 4.54
N ARG A 152 4.33 -3.56 4.91
CA ARG A 152 5.26 -4.06 5.92
C ARG A 152 6.72 -3.79 5.52
N VAL A 153 7.10 -4.13 4.29
CA VAL A 153 8.46 -3.85 3.79
C VAL A 153 8.71 -2.35 3.68
N ALA A 154 7.71 -1.57 3.25
CA ALA A 154 7.82 -0.12 3.15
C ALA A 154 8.02 0.53 4.54
N HIS A 155 7.31 0.07 5.56
CA HIS A 155 7.46 0.53 6.94
C HIS A 155 8.86 0.22 7.50
N GLU A 156 9.37 -1.01 7.32
CA GLU A 156 10.72 -1.41 7.71
C GLU A 156 11.82 -0.53 7.06
N ARG A 157 11.52 0.11 5.94
CA ARG A 157 12.43 0.98 5.18
C ARG A 157 12.11 2.47 5.27
N GLY A 158 11.20 2.88 6.15
CA GLY A 158 10.78 4.28 6.28
C GLY A 158 10.14 4.87 5.01
N LYS A 159 9.49 4.01 4.18
CA LYS A 159 8.89 4.36 2.89
C LYS A 159 7.37 4.21 2.84
N ALA A 160 6.74 3.91 3.98
CA ALA A 160 5.30 3.67 4.03
C ALA A 160 4.49 4.91 3.66
N GLU A 161 4.90 6.10 4.10
CA GLU A 161 4.29 7.38 3.72
C GLU A 161 4.36 7.61 2.21
N GLU A 162 5.54 7.44 1.60
CA GLU A 162 5.73 7.60 0.15
C GLU A 162 4.85 6.64 -0.65
N LEU A 163 4.77 5.37 -0.22
CA LEU A 163 3.94 4.35 -0.84
C LEU A 163 2.45 4.66 -0.71
N SER A 164 1.99 5.05 0.48
CA SER A 164 0.59 5.40 0.74
C SER A 164 0.13 6.57 -0.12
N ARG A 165 0.92 7.64 -0.16
CA ARG A 165 0.69 8.81 -1.01
C ARG A 165 0.63 8.43 -2.51
N MET A 166 1.52 7.55 -2.95
CA MET A 166 1.54 7.08 -4.34
C MET A 166 0.30 6.26 -4.67
N MET A 167 -0.16 5.37 -3.77
CA MET A 167 -1.39 4.58 -3.95
C MET A 167 -2.63 5.47 -3.98
N ARG A 168 -2.74 6.47 -3.09
CA ARG A 168 -3.83 7.46 -3.14
C ARG A 168 -3.85 8.24 -4.45
N THR A 169 -2.68 8.65 -4.95
CA THR A 169 -2.58 9.34 -6.25
C THR A 169 -3.10 8.46 -7.39
N ALA A 170 -2.75 7.17 -7.38
CA ALA A 170 -3.24 6.22 -8.38
C ALA A 170 -4.77 5.98 -8.26
N ALA A 171 -5.30 5.94 -7.04
CA ALA A 171 -6.73 5.83 -6.79
C ALA A 171 -7.50 7.05 -7.33
N LEU A 172 -7.03 8.26 -7.04
CA LEU A 172 -7.64 9.51 -7.51
C LEU A 172 -7.70 9.59 -9.03
N ALA A 173 -6.63 9.19 -9.72
CA ALA A 173 -6.59 9.18 -11.18
C ALA A 173 -7.70 8.32 -11.81
N GLN A 174 -8.17 7.29 -11.11
CA GLN A 174 -9.19 6.36 -11.57
C GLN A 174 -10.58 6.70 -11.00
N ALA A 175 -10.66 7.34 -9.85
CA ALA A 175 -11.93 7.63 -9.16
C ALA A 175 -12.89 8.52 -9.97
N SER A 176 -12.37 9.36 -10.88
CA SER A 176 -13.19 10.15 -11.81
C SER A 176 -14.05 9.30 -12.72
N SER A 177 -13.62 8.09 -13.02
CA SER A 177 -14.28 7.11 -13.91
C SER A 177 -15.21 6.14 -13.18
N LEU A 178 -15.39 6.26 -11.87
CA LEU A 178 -16.33 5.44 -11.10
C LEU A 178 -17.76 5.62 -11.62
N PRO A 179 -18.56 4.53 -11.73
CA PRO A 179 -19.84 4.55 -12.45
C PRO A 179 -20.85 5.52 -11.87
N VAL A 180 -20.92 5.62 -10.55
CA VAL A 180 -21.95 6.40 -9.85
C VAL A 180 -21.36 7.69 -9.28
N ARG A 181 -22.07 8.82 -9.46
CA ARG A 181 -21.69 10.12 -8.89
C ARG A 181 -22.33 10.33 -7.51
N GLY A 182 -21.71 11.18 -6.69
CA GLY A 182 -22.24 11.55 -5.37
C GLY A 182 -21.98 10.51 -4.29
N GLN A 183 -21.25 9.45 -4.60
CA GLN A 183 -20.87 8.41 -3.65
C GLN A 183 -19.58 8.75 -2.91
N ARG A 184 -19.33 8.04 -1.82
CA ARG A 184 -18.10 8.15 -1.03
C ARG A 184 -16.96 7.40 -1.68
N VAL A 185 -15.73 7.89 -1.48
CA VAL A 185 -14.52 7.16 -1.82
C VAL A 185 -13.67 7.05 -0.56
N PHE A 186 -13.53 5.85 -0.08
CA PHE A 186 -12.75 5.50 1.10
C PHE A 186 -11.31 5.29 0.69
N MET A 187 -10.38 5.96 1.36
CA MET A 187 -8.95 5.92 1.05
C MET A 187 -8.12 5.78 2.32
N ASN A 188 -7.26 4.79 2.33
CA ASN A 188 -6.36 4.49 3.43
C ASN A 188 -5.32 5.60 3.65
N VAL A 189 -5.10 5.93 4.91
CA VAL A 189 -4.04 6.83 5.42
C VAL A 189 -3.12 6.00 6.31
N HIS A 190 -1.85 5.91 5.93
CA HIS A 190 -0.88 5.18 6.74
C HIS A 190 -0.56 5.94 8.04
N PRO A 191 -0.36 5.25 9.18
CA PRO A 191 -0.04 5.88 10.46
C PRO A 191 1.14 6.85 10.43
N ASP A 192 2.19 6.53 9.68
CA ASP A 192 3.39 7.37 9.56
C ASP A 192 3.09 8.74 8.93
N GLU A 193 2.04 8.86 8.10
CA GLU A 193 1.62 10.14 7.50
C GLU A 193 1.04 11.11 8.52
N MET A 194 0.50 10.60 9.62
CA MET A 194 -0.06 11.43 10.70
C MET A 194 1.01 12.16 11.50
N LEU A 195 2.26 11.71 11.42
CA LEU A 195 3.40 12.25 12.18
C LEU A 195 4.17 13.30 11.38
N HIS A 196 4.07 13.28 10.05
CA HIS A 196 4.91 14.06 9.15
C HIS A 196 4.11 14.62 7.96
N GLY A 197 4.63 15.68 7.33
CA GLY A 197 4.13 16.19 6.06
C GLY A 197 2.87 17.05 6.10
N ASP A 198 2.30 17.32 4.94
CA ASP A 198 1.09 18.13 4.71
C ASP A 198 -0.12 17.20 4.43
N LEU A 199 -0.37 16.24 5.31
CA LEU A 199 -1.47 15.27 5.13
C LEU A 199 -2.82 15.96 4.87
N LEU A 200 -3.16 16.98 5.67
CA LEU A 200 -4.44 17.68 5.55
C LEU A 200 -4.59 18.38 4.19
N GLY A 201 -3.56 19.08 3.73
CA GLY A 201 -3.58 19.70 2.42
C GLY A 201 -3.60 18.69 1.27
N GLU A 202 -2.99 17.52 1.44
CA GLU A 202 -3.06 16.42 0.46
C GLU A 202 -4.46 15.83 0.38
N LEU A 203 -5.11 15.57 1.52
CA LEU A 203 -6.47 15.05 1.58
C LEU A 203 -7.49 16.07 1.07
N GLU A 204 -7.29 17.35 1.32
CA GLU A 204 -8.13 18.42 0.77
C GLU A 204 -8.07 18.44 -0.76
N ARG A 205 -6.87 18.47 -1.33
CA ARG A 205 -6.67 18.36 -2.80
C ARG A 205 -7.24 17.07 -3.38
N ALA A 206 -7.15 15.97 -2.62
CA ALA A 206 -7.75 14.70 -3.01
C ALA A 206 -9.28 14.78 -3.05
N GLY A 207 -9.91 15.38 -2.04
CA GLY A 207 -11.36 15.61 -1.99
C GLY A 207 -11.84 16.47 -3.17
N GLU A 208 -11.15 17.58 -3.47
CA GLU A 208 -11.44 18.43 -4.63
C GLU A 208 -11.36 17.65 -5.96
N ALA A 209 -10.34 16.79 -6.11
CA ALA A 209 -10.15 15.98 -7.32
C ALA A 209 -11.21 14.90 -7.54
N LEU A 210 -11.99 14.55 -6.51
CA LEU A 210 -13.07 13.55 -6.60
C LEU A 210 -14.33 14.03 -7.34
N GLY A 211 -14.40 15.32 -7.70
CA GLY A 211 -15.45 15.82 -8.58
C GLY A 211 -16.88 15.70 -8.03
N GLY A 212 -17.08 16.05 -6.76
CA GLY A 212 -18.38 16.04 -6.07
C GLY A 212 -18.69 14.73 -5.34
N ARG A 213 -17.75 13.80 -5.24
CA ARG A 213 -17.80 12.67 -4.31
C ARG A 213 -17.17 13.08 -2.97
N THR A 214 -17.61 12.46 -1.88
CA THR A 214 -17.03 12.70 -0.56
C THR A 214 -15.83 11.79 -0.33
N LEU A 215 -14.70 12.35 0.06
CA LEU A 215 -13.55 11.60 0.54
C LEU A 215 -13.81 11.12 1.96
N VAL A 216 -13.57 9.84 2.23
CA VAL A 216 -13.51 9.26 3.57
C VAL A 216 -12.07 8.84 3.82
N ALA A 217 -11.43 9.43 4.82
CA ALA A 217 -10.09 9.06 5.26
C ALA A 217 -10.18 7.86 6.21
N GLU A 218 -9.60 6.73 5.82
CA GLU A 218 -9.55 5.52 6.65
C GLU A 218 -8.27 5.49 7.44
N ILE A 219 -8.40 5.36 8.77
CA ILE A 219 -7.29 5.29 9.70
C ILE A 219 -7.38 3.96 10.44
N HIS A 220 -6.35 3.16 10.30
CA HIS A 220 -6.24 1.88 11.00
C HIS A 220 -6.28 2.07 12.52
N GLU A 221 -6.98 1.20 13.24
CA GLU A 221 -7.15 1.25 14.71
C GLU A 221 -5.81 1.46 15.46
N ALA A 222 -4.75 0.81 15.03
CA ALA A 222 -3.43 0.91 15.67
C ALA A 222 -2.82 2.32 15.63
N ALA A 223 -3.22 3.17 14.68
CA ALA A 223 -2.74 4.53 14.51
C ALA A 223 -3.35 5.54 15.49
N ILE A 224 -4.44 5.18 16.15
CA ILE A 224 -5.18 6.04 17.08
C ILE A 224 -4.41 6.11 18.41
N ALA A 225 -3.24 6.76 18.42
CA ALA A 225 -2.33 6.69 19.56
C ALA A 225 -2.46 7.85 20.56
N ALA A 226 -2.93 9.04 20.12
CA ALA A 226 -2.99 10.24 20.95
C ALA A 226 -4.34 10.95 20.76
N PRO A 227 -5.27 10.89 21.73
CA PRO A 227 -6.62 11.48 21.59
C PRO A 227 -6.62 12.96 21.21
N ALA A 228 -5.66 13.75 21.69
CA ALA A 228 -5.56 15.17 21.36
C ALA A 228 -5.24 15.41 19.87
N GLN A 229 -4.33 14.62 19.29
CA GLN A 229 -3.99 14.70 17.87
C GLN A 229 -5.17 14.24 17.02
N MET A 230 -5.84 13.17 17.42
CA MET A 230 -7.03 12.66 16.72
C MET A 230 -8.19 13.67 16.76
N ARG A 231 -8.43 14.35 17.87
CA ARG A 231 -9.45 15.42 17.94
C ARG A 231 -9.12 16.56 16.98
N HIS A 232 -7.86 16.99 16.93
CA HIS A 232 -7.42 18.01 15.98
C HIS A 232 -7.64 17.54 14.54
N LEU A 233 -7.14 16.34 14.19
CA LEU A 233 -7.34 15.76 12.86
C LEU A 233 -8.82 15.67 12.48
N ARG A 234 -9.68 15.16 13.37
CA ARG A 234 -11.13 15.07 13.15
C ARG A 234 -11.76 16.43 12.85
N THR A 235 -11.38 17.45 13.62
CA THR A 235 -11.86 18.83 13.42
C THR A 235 -11.44 19.39 12.06
N GLU A 236 -10.19 19.20 11.70
CA GLU A 236 -9.63 19.68 10.44
C GLU A 236 -10.18 18.95 9.21
N LEU A 237 -10.41 17.62 9.29
CA LEU A 237 -11.07 16.84 8.25
C LEU A 237 -12.51 17.32 8.05
N SER A 238 -13.26 17.46 9.14
CA SER A 238 -14.65 17.93 9.10
C SER A 238 -14.79 19.34 8.50
N ALA A 239 -13.87 20.27 8.82
CA ALA A 239 -13.84 21.62 8.25
C ALA A 239 -13.64 21.62 6.72
N ARG A 240 -13.06 20.55 6.17
CA ARG A 240 -12.79 20.35 4.73
C ARG A 240 -13.84 19.46 4.06
N GLY A 241 -14.89 19.05 4.77
CA GLY A 241 -15.91 18.15 4.23
C GLY A 241 -15.41 16.72 3.99
N ILE A 242 -14.33 16.31 4.68
CA ILE A 242 -13.76 14.97 4.62
C ILE A 242 -14.30 14.17 5.81
N GLU A 243 -14.87 13.00 5.53
CA GLU A 243 -15.36 12.09 6.55
C GLU A 243 -14.21 11.20 7.07
N LEU A 244 -14.34 10.69 8.29
CA LEU A 244 -13.35 9.84 8.97
C LEU A 244 -13.92 8.44 9.16
N ALA A 245 -13.15 7.42 8.80
CA ALA A 245 -13.42 6.03 9.14
C ALA A 245 -12.31 5.45 10.03
N TYR A 246 -12.69 4.65 11.02
CA TYR A 246 -11.74 3.78 11.72
C TYR A 246 -11.82 2.39 11.13
N ASP A 247 -10.65 1.88 10.73
CA ASP A 247 -10.50 0.62 10.01
C ASP A 247 -9.96 -0.52 10.88
N ASP A 248 -10.28 -1.77 10.51
CA ASP A 248 -9.86 -3.01 11.18
C ASP A 248 -10.24 -3.09 12.66
N PHE A 249 -11.37 -2.51 13.06
CA PHE A 249 -11.77 -2.51 14.48
C PHE A 249 -12.10 -3.92 14.97
N GLY A 250 -11.35 -4.36 15.98
CA GLY A 250 -11.47 -5.69 16.55
C GLY A 250 -10.39 -6.69 16.11
N ALA A 251 -9.51 -6.33 15.16
CA ALA A 251 -8.38 -7.16 14.76
C ALA A 251 -7.26 -7.21 15.81
N GLY A 252 -7.23 -6.24 16.73
CA GLY A 252 -6.14 -6.09 17.70
C GLY A 252 -6.56 -5.66 19.08
N ARG A 253 -5.91 -4.62 19.62
CA ARG A 253 -6.24 -4.02 20.92
C ARG A 253 -7.32 -2.96 20.74
N SER A 254 -8.58 -3.36 20.86
CA SER A 254 -9.71 -2.45 20.68
C SER A 254 -9.60 -1.20 21.55
N ARG A 255 -9.53 -0.04 20.88
CA ARG A 255 -9.36 1.28 21.50
C ARG A 255 -10.71 1.95 21.76
N LEU A 256 -11.53 1.30 22.59
CA LEU A 256 -12.89 1.78 22.90
C LEU A 256 -12.91 3.16 23.55
N MET A 257 -11.86 3.51 24.32
CA MET A 257 -11.79 4.83 24.97
C MET A 257 -11.54 5.94 23.95
N GLU A 258 -10.63 5.70 23.03
CA GLU A 258 -10.31 6.63 21.94
C GLU A 258 -11.52 6.81 21.01
N LEU A 259 -12.23 5.75 20.68
CA LEU A 259 -13.48 5.77 19.94
C LEU A 259 -14.57 6.61 20.64
N ALA A 260 -14.60 6.55 21.99
CA ALA A 260 -15.51 7.35 22.77
C ALA A 260 -15.16 8.86 22.77
N GLU A 261 -13.88 9.19 22.74
CA GLU A 261 -13.37 10.57 22.77
C GLU A 261 -13.37 11.26 21.41
N VAL A 262 -13.11 10.49 20.35
CA VAL A 262 -13.02 11.00 18.96
C VAL A 262 -13.88 10.11 18.05
N PRO A 263 -15.19 10.30 18.03
CA PRO A 263 -16.08 9.48 17.22
C PRO A 263 -15.82 9.72 15.71
N PRO A 264 -15.65 8.65 14.91
CA PRO A 264 -15.58 8.75 13.46
C PRO A 264 -17.00 8.86 12.85
N ASP A 265 -17.07 9.05 11.53
CA ASP A 265 -18.31 8.92 10.78
C ASP A 265 -18.64 7.45 10.52
N PHE A 266 -17.59 6.63 10.30
CA PHE A 266 -17.71 5.20 10.02
C PHE A 266 -16.79 4.39 10.95
N LEU A 267 -17.30 3.23 11.38
CA LEU A 267 -16.53 2.20 12.06
C LEU A 267 -16.59 0.93 11.21
N LYS A 268 -15.44 0.44 10.71
CA LYS A 268 -15.33 -0.79 9.96
C LYS A 268 -14.99 -1.93 10.92
N LEU A 269 -15.87 -2.92 11.02
CA LEU A 269 -15.65 -4.11 11.84
C LEU A 269 -14.86 -5.14 11.05
N ASP A 270 -13.70 -5.51 11.59
CA ASP A 270 -12.79 -6.47 10.97
C ASP A 270 -13.47 -7.80 10.65
N MET A 271 -13.06 -8.40 9.54
CA MET A 271 -13.58 -9.70 9.07
C MET A 271 -13.51 -10.82 10.13
N GLY A 272 -12.58 -10.75 11.08
CA GLY A 272 -12.49 -11.72 12.19
C GLY A 272 -13.69 -11.68 13.13
N LEU A 273 -14.40 -10.56 13.22
CA LEU A 273 -15.67 -10.45 13.94
C LEU A 273 -16.86 -10.94 13.09
N ILE A 274 -16.78 -10.83 11.78
CA ILE A 274 -17.91 -11.03 10.85
C ILE A 274 -17.96 -12.45 10.29
N ARG A 275 -16.85 -13.04 9.91
CA ARG A 275 -16.83 -14.40 9.33
C ARG A 275 -17.37 -15.45 10.28
N GLY A 276 -18.41 -16.17 9.83
CA GLY A 276 -19.11 -17.19 10.63
C GLY A 276 -19.85 -16.60 11.84
N ILE A 277 -20.26 -15.33 11.79
CA ILE A 277 -21.02 -14.68 12.87
C ILE A 277 -22.41 -15.31 13.03
N ASP A 278 -23.02 -15.81 11.96
CA ASP A 278 -24.29 -16.51 11.95
C ASP A 278 -24.30 -17.72 12.87
N ALA A 279 -23.17 -18.41 13.00
CA ALA A 279 -22.98 -19.60 13.84
C ALA A 279 -22.42 -19.31 15.25
N SER A 280 -22.19 -18.04 15.63
CA SER A 280 -21.52 -17.68 16.89
C SER A 280 -22.35 -16.72 17.77
N PRO A 281 -23.21 -17.23 18.68
CA PRO A 281 -24.02 -16.38 19.55
C PRO A 281 -23.22 -15.38 20.37
N ALA A 282 -22.05 -15.78 20.89
CA ALA A 282 -21.20 -14.90 21.68
C ALA A 282 -20.66 -13.70 20.85
N ARG A 283 -20.28 -13.93 19.58
CA ARG A 283 -19.91 -12.83 18.69
C ARG A 283 -21.09 -11.94 18.31
N GLN A 284 -22.26 -12.54 18.12
CA GLN A 284 -23.49 -11.77 17.87
C GLN A 284 -23.80 -10.83 19.04
N GLU A 285 -23.73 -11.29 20.28
CA GLU A 285 -23.93 -10.46 21.47
C GLU A 285 -22.92 -9.31 21.54
N LEU A 286 -21.64 -9.60 21.27
CA LEU A 286 -20.58 -8.58 21.28
C LEU A 286 -20.81 -7.53 20.19
N VAL A 287 -21.05 -7.96 18.96
CA VAL A 287 -21.29 -7.06 17.82
C VAL A 287 -22.56 -6.25 18.02
N ALA A 288 -23.65 -6.85 18.50
CA ALA A 288 -24.88 -6.14 18.81
C ALA A 288 -24.69 -5.02 19.83
N ALA A 289 -23.94 -5.29 20.90
CA ALA A 289 -23.62 -4.29 21.92
C ALA A 289 -22.80 -3.13 21.35
N LEU A 290 -21.80 -3.45 20.53
CA LEU A 290 -20.92 -2.46 19.89
C LEU A 290 -21.72 -1.62 18.90
N VAL A 291 -22.49 -2.24 18.00
CA VAL A 291 -23.32 -1.55 17.00
C VAL A 291 -24.32 -0.61 17.67
N LYS A 292 -24.94 -1.06 18.77
CA LYS A 292 -25.85 -0.21 19.54
C LYS A 292 -25.17 1.06 20.03
N VAL A 293 -23.99 0.92 20.65
CA VAL A 293 -23.21 2.07 21.13
C VAL A 293 -22.84 3.03 20.00
N MET A 294 -22.45 2.50 18.84
CA MET A 294 -22.09 3.31 17.67
C MET A 294 -23.28 4.08 17.13
N ARG A 295 -24.40 3.41 16.96
CA ARG A 295 -25.64 4.02 16.47
C ARG A 295 -26.15 5.12 17.39
N ASP A 296 -26.10 4.92 18.71
CA ASP A 296 -26.50 5.92 19.70
C ASP A 296 -25.63 7.20 19.63
N ARG A 297 -24.45 7.13 18.97
CA ARG A 297 -23.53 8.24 18.72
C ARG A 297 -23.56 8.76 17.27
N GLY A 298 -24.44 8.23 16.43
CA GLY A 298 -24.56 8.61 15.02
C GLY A 298 -23.45 8.07 14.11
N ILE A 299 -22.67 7.08 14.58
CA ILE A 299 -21.60 6.43 13.82
C ILE A 299 -22.20 5.31 12.98
N GLN A 300 -21.90 5.29 11.69
CA GLN A 300 -22.30 4.20 10.79
C GLN A 300 -21.32 3.02 10.90
N VAL A 301 -21.87 1.81 11.01
CA VAL A 301 -21.06 0.59 11.14
C VAL A 301 -21.04 -0.17 9.83
N ILE A 302 -19.83 -0.45 9.34
CA ILE A 302 -19.55 -1.26 8.15
C ILE A 302 -19.11 -2.65 8.61
N ALA A 303 -19.83 -3.71 8.22
CA ALA A 303 -19.39 -5.08 8.42
C ALA A 303 -18.51 -5.50 7.25
N GLU A 304 -17.26 -5.90 7.53
CA GLU A 304 -16.29 -6.27 6.51
C GLU A 304 -16.18 -7.78 6.34
N GLY A 305 -15.78 -8.19 5.13
CA GLY A 305 -15.49 -9.59 4.84
C GLY A 305 -16.73 -10.47 4.78
N ILE A 306 -17.90 -9.93 4.44
CA ILE A 306 -19.13 -10.70 4.25
C ILE A 306 -18.96 -11.63 3.04
N GLU A 307 -19.06 -12.96 3.26
CA GLU A 307 -18.90 -13.96 2.21
C GLU A 307 -20.18 -14.76 1.96
N THR A 308 -21.14 -14.78 2.90
CA THR A 308 -22.38 -15.55 2.81
C THR A 308 -23.62 -14.69 3.07
N LEU A 309 -24.78 -15.15 2.57
CA LEU A 309 -26.08 -14.52 2.83
C LEU A 309 -26.48 -14.58 4.30
N GLU A 310 -26.08 -15.63 5.00
CA GLU A 310 -26.31 -15.85 6.42
C GLU A 310 -25.54 -14.82 7.26
N GLU A 311 -24.28 -14.55 6.94
CA GLU A 311 -23.48 -13.48 7.57
C GLU A 311 -24.11 -12.11 7.31
N GLN A 312 -24.47 -11.80 6.05
CA GLN A 312 -25.10 -10.54 5.68
C GLN A 312 -26.43 -10.32 6.45
N SER A 313 -27.28 -11.34 6.47
CA SER A 313 -28.57 -11.30 7.16
C SER A 313 -28.38 -11.11 8.67
N THR A 314 -27.40 -11.79 9.26
CA THR A 314 -27.06 -11.66 10.68
C THR A 314 -26.54 -10.26 10.99
N CYS A 315 -25.57 -9.73 10.23
CA CYS A 315 -25.05 -8.38 10.42
C CYS A 315 -26.17 -7.32 10.34
N ARG A 316 -27.07 -7.46 9.36
CA ARG A 316 -28.25 -6.59 9.26
C ARG A 316 -29.16 -6.69 10.48
N ALA A 317 -29.44 -7.91 10.95
CA ALA A 317 -30.29 -8.13 12.14
C ALA A 317 -29.67 -7.57 13.42
N LEU A 318 -28.33 -7.56 13.53
CA LEU A 318 -27.60 -6.96 14.64
C LEU A 318 -27.51 -5.42 14.55
N GLY A 319 -27.97 -4.83 13.43
CA GLY A 319 -28.08 -3.39 13.23
C GLY A 319 -26.89 -2.74 12.55
N CYS A 320 -25.97 -3.51 11.93
CA CYS A 320 -24.96 -2.95 11.04
C CYS A 320 -25.64 -2.22 9.88
N ASN A 321 -25.21 -0.99 9.59
CA ASN A 321 -25.80 -0.15 8.56
C ASN A 321 -25.35 -0.57 7.16
N LEU A 322 -24.07 -0.87 7.04
CA LEU A 322 -23.36 -1.04 5.78
C LEU A 322 -22.61 -2.38 5.78
N GLY A 323 -22.32 -2.87 4.58
CA GLY A 323 -21.58 -4.10 4.39
C GLY A 323 -20.61 -4.03 3.21
N GLN A 324 -19.56 -4.80 3.32
CA GLN A 324 -18.52 -4.99 2.31
C GLN A 324 -18.02 -6.44 2.38
N GLY A 325 -17.72 -7.04 1.25
CA GLY A 325 -17.22 -8.41 1.20
C GLY A 325 -17.38 -9.07 -0.16
N PHE A 326 -16.89 -10.28 -0.28
CA PHE A 326 -16.86 -11.02 -1.55
C PHE A 326 -18.28 -11.45 -2.01
N LEU A 327 -19.22 -11.61 -1.08
CA LEU A 327 -20.62 -11.81 -1.43
C LEU A 327 -21.16 -10.63 -2.25
N ILE A 328 -20.84 -9.42 -1.86
CA ILE A 328 -21.29 -8.18 -2.50
C ILE A 328 -20.50 -7.97 -3.80
N GLN A 329 -19.20 -7.79 -3.69
CA GLN A 329 -18.30 -7.63 -4.84
C GLN A 329 -16.85 -7.94 -4.48
N TYR A 330 -16.15 -8.66 -5.35
CA TYR A 330 -14.69 -8.72 -5.31
C TYR A 330 -14.08 -7.36 -5.67
N PRO A 331 -12.93 -6.98 -5.08
CA PRO A 331 -12.20 -5.82 -5.55
C PRO A 331 -11.92 -5.89 -7.05
N ALA A 332 -12.30 -4.87 -7.80
CA ALA A 332 -12.26 -4.88 -9.27
C ALA A 332 -11.73 -3.56 -9.84
N ALA A 333 -11.21 -3.57 -11.05
CA ALA A 333 -10.90 -2.35 -11.79
C ALA A 333 -12.19 -1.56 -12.09
N VAL A 334 -12.06 -0.25 -12.27
CA VAL A 334 -13.23 0.64 -12.47
C VAL A 334 -14.17 0.15 -13.57
N GLY A 335 -13.63 -0.39 -14.68
CA GLY A 335 -14.44 -0.89 -15.80
C GLY A 335 -15.20 -2.20 -15.55
N ASP A 336 -14.85 -2.90 -14.47
CA ASP A 336 -15.42 -4.21 -14.10
C ASP A 336 -16.34 -4.12 -12.87
N LEU A 337 -16.58 -2.90 -12.37
CA LEU A 337 -17.46 -2.68 -11.23
C LEU A 337 -18.92 -2.96 -11.60
N ARG A 338 -19.62 -3.64 -10.70
CA ARG A 338 -21.05 -3.91 -10.85
C ARG A 338 -21.87 -2.67 -10.49
N GLU A 339 -23.01 -2.51 -11.11
CA GLU A 339 -23.98 -1.45 -10.78
C GLU A 339 -25.12 -1.96 -9.88
N THR A 340 -25.24 -3.28 -9.74
CA THR A 340 -26.29 -3.93 -8.92
C THR A 340 -25.71 -5.09 -8.12
N TRP A 341 -26.25 -5.31 -6.93
CA TRP A 341 -25.84 -6.36 -5.99
C TRP A 341 -27.00 -7.31 -5.67
N PRO A 342 -26.67 -8.56 -5.29
CA PRO A 342 -27.71 -9.57 -4.97
C PRO A 342 -28.52 -9.24 -3.72
#